data_9bcec55655f9465552d3b9d75ed1d14e
#
_entry.id   9bcec55655f9465552d3b9d75ed1d14e
#
_cell.length_a   1.000
_cell.length_b   1.000
_cell.length_c   1.000
_cell.angle_alpha   90.00
_cell.angle_beta   90.00
_cell.angle_gamma   90.00
#
_symmetry.space_group_name_H-M   'P 1'
#
loop_
_entity.id
_entity.type
_entity.pdbx_description
1 polymer ?
#
loop_
_entity_poly.entity_id
_entity_poly.type
_entity_poly.pdbx_seq_one_letter_code
_entity_poly.pdbx_strand_id
1 'polypeptide(L)' 'MPGILVVEDDENLNRGITFSLEKSGYEVFSAESVKKAKRIASDNNVDVTICDVSLPDGKCKWSA' A
#
# COMPACT_ATOMS: atom_id res chain seq x y z
N MET A 1 10.82 8.38 9.74
CA MET A 1 9.65 8.64 8.90
C MET A 1 8.74 7.45 8.93
N PRO A 2 7.41 7.65 9.05
CA PRO A 2 6.49 6.51 9.03
C PRO A 2 6.45 5.86 7.65
N GLY A 3 6.35 4.55 7.64
CA GLY A 3 6.22 3.78 6.41
C GLY A 3 4.76 3.53 6.09
N ILE A 4 4.35 3.84 4.88
CA ILE A 4 2.98 3.66 4.42
C ILE A 4 2.98 2.67 3.25
N LEU A 5 2.11 1.67 3.34
CA LEU A 5 1.93 0.71 2.26
C LEU A 5 0.60 1.01 1.56
N VAL A 6 0.66 1.24 0.27
CA VAL A 6 -0.52 1.50 -0.55
C VAL A 6 -0.83 0.25 -1.37
N VAL A 7 -2.02 -0.29 -1.19
CA VAL A 7 -2.46 -1.49 -1.89
C VAL A 7 -3.61 -1.12 -2.81
N GLU A 8 -3.33 -1.05 -4.10
CA GLU A 8 -4.29 -0.62 -5.13
C GLU A 8 -3.94 -1.25 -6.46
N ASP A 9 -4.90 -1.91 -7.09
CA ASP A 9 -4.68 -2.57 -8.38
C ASP A 9 -4.76 -1.61 -9.57
N ASP A 10 -5.40 -0.46 -9.39
CA ASP A 10 -5.41 0.57 -10.43
C ASP A 10 -4.08 1.31 -10.39
N GLU A 11 -3.29 1.13 -11.42
CA GLU A 11 -1.95 1.70 -11.50
C GLU A 11 -1.93 3.22 -11.39
N ASN A 12 -2.91 3.88 -12.00
CA ASN A 12 -2.99 5.34 -11.96
C ASN A 12 -3.33 5.85 -10.57
N LEU A 13 -4.28 5.22 -9.90
CA LEU A 13 -4.64 5.58 -8.54
C LEU A 13 -3.50 5.30 -7.58
N ASN A 14 -2.86 4.15 -7.72
CA ASN A 14 -1.73 3.78 -6.89
C ASN A 14 -0.61 4.82 -6.99
N ARG A 15 -0.29 5.19 -8.21
CA ARG A 15 0.75 6.18 -8.48
C ARG A 15 0.41 7.55 -7.90
N GLY A 16 -0.85 7.97 -8.05
CA GLY A 16 -1.31 9.25 -7.51
C GLY A 16 -1.23 9.31 -5.99
N ILE A 17 -1.69 8.26 -5.33
CA ILE A 17 -1.66 8.17 -3.87
C ILE A 17 -0.22 8.14 -3.38
N THR A 18 0.61 7.32 -4.01
CA THR A 18 2.03 7.21 -3.66
C THR A 18 2.74 8.55 -3.78
N PHE A 19 2.52 9.24 -4.89
CA PHE A 19 3.12 10.54 -5.13
C PHE A 19 2.72 11.56 -4.07
N SER A 20 1.44 11.63 -3.75
CA SER A 20 0.94 12.55 -2.73
C SER A 20 1.58 12.31 -1.37
N LEU A 21 1.66 11.04 -0.98
CA LEU A 21 2.21 10.68 0.33
C LEU A 21 3.71 10.93 0.39
N GLU A 22 4.43 10.63 -0.67
CA GLU A 22 5.87 10.91 -0.73
C GLU A 22 6.14 12.41 -0.63
N LYS A 23 5.31 13.19 -1.28
CA LYS A 23 5.42 14.65 -1.24
C LYS A 23 5.21 15.20 0.17
N SER A 24 4.43 14.50 0.97
CA SER A 24 4.18 14.86 2.38
C SER A 24 5.29 14.39 3.33
N GLY A 25 6.29 13.70 2.81
CA GLY A 25 7.45 13.29 3.59
C GLY A 25 7.39 11.88 4.15
N TYR A 26 6.45 11.06 3.70
CA TYR A 26 6.35 9.67 4.14
C TYR A 26 7.18 8.74 3.26
N GLU A 27 7.62 7.65 3.86
CA GLU A 27 8.20 6.56 3.08
C GLU A 27 7.06 5.69 2.58
N VAL A 28 6.96 5.53 1.27
CA VAL A 28 5.79 4.85 0.67
C VAL A 28 6.21 3.61 -0.08
N PHE A 29 5.51 2.52 0.20
CA PHE A 29 5.63 1.27 -0.54
C PHE A 29 4.33 1.08 -1.30
N SER A 30 4.38 0.52 -2.50
CA SER A 30 3.18 0.28 -3.28
C SER A 30 3.08 -1.19 -3.69
N ALA A 31 1.85 -1.70 -3.66
CA ALA A 31 1.55 -3.05 -4.08
C ALA A 31 0.26 -3.05 -4.90
N GLU A 32 0.19 -3.93 -5.88
CA GLU A 32 -1.00 -4.03 -6.74
C GLU A 32 -1.96 -5.12 -6.28
N SER A 33 -1.59 -5.88 -5.26
CA SER A 33 -2.43 -6.94 -4.71
C SER A 33 -2.13 -7.14 -3.23
N VAL A 34 -3.03 -7.79 -2.53
CA VAL A 34 -2.86 -8.13 -1.11
C VAL A 34 -1.67 -9.08 -0.92
N LYS A 35 -1.52 -10.03 -1.83
CA LYS A 35 -0.41 -10.97 -1.79
C LYS A 35 0.95 -10.26 -1.81
N LYS A 36 1.09 -9.33 -2.72
CA LYS A 36 2.32 -8.56 -2.85
C LYS A 36 2.52 -7.63 -1.66
N ALA A 37 1.43 -7.06 -1.16
CA ALA A 37 1.46 -6.19 0.00
C ALA A 37 1.96 -6.91 1.25
N LYS A 38 1.51 -8.14 1.45
CA LYS A 38 1.97 -8.94 2.59
C LYS A 38 3.46 -9.19 2.54
N ARG A 39 3.97 -9.44 1.35
CA ARG A 39 5.41 -9.65 1.15
C ARG A 39 6.21 -8.40 1.49
N ILE A 40 5.73 -7.26 1.02
CA ILE A 40 6.39 -5.98 1.28
C ILE A 40 6.37 -5.66 2.77
N ALA A 41 5.23 -5.86 3.43
CA ALA A 41 5.11 -5.61 4.86
C ALA A 41 6.01 -6.52 5.70
N SER A 42 6.25 -7.73 5.21
CA SER A 42 7.16 -8.66 5.88
C SER A 42 8.62 -8.21 5.81
N ASP A 43 8.99 -7.56 4.71
CA ASP A 43 10.38 -7.17 4.46
C ASP A 43 10.70 -5.74 4.92
N ASN A 44 9.69 -4.96 5.25
CA ASN A 44 9.86 -3.53 5.56
C ASN A 44 9.05 -3.14 6.80
N ASN A 45 9.43 -2.02 7.41
CA ASN A 45 8.69 -1.46 8.53
C ASN A 45 7.52 -0.63 8.01
N VAL A 46 6.34 -1.21 8.03
CA VAL A 46 5.12 -0.54 7.59
C VAL A 46 4.29 -0.16 8.81
N ASP A 47 4.00 1.12 8.94
CA ASP A 47 3.23 1.65 10.07
C ASP A 47 1.74 1.77 9.74
N VAL A 48 1.42 2.07 8.48
CA VAL A 48 0.05 2.27 8.02
C VAL A 48 -0.13 1.58 6.68
N THR A 49 -1.28 0.95 6.49
CA THR A 49 -1.63 0.34 5.21
C THR A 49 -2.92 0.96 4.68
N ILE A 50 -2.87 1.44 3.45
CA ILE A 50 -4.05 1.96 2.73
C ILE A 50 -4.44 0.90 1.72
N CYS A 51 -5.67 0.42 1.79
CA CYS A 51 -6.08 -0.75 1.03
C CYS A 51 -7.42 -0.52 0.35
N ASP A 52 -7.49 -0.87 -0.95
CA ASP A 52 -8.72 -0.81 -1.71
C ASP A 52 -9.44 -2.15 -1.59
N VAL A 53 -10.73 -2.09 -1.27
CA VAL A 53 -11.56 -3.29 -1.10
C VAL A 53 -11.89 -3.99 -2.41
N SER A 54 -11.64 -3.35 -3.55
CA SER A 54 -11.92 -3.91 -4.88
C SER A 54 -10.75 -4.69 -5.47
N LEU A 55 -9.78 -5.05 -4.66
CA LEU A 55 -8.60 -5.78 -5.14
C LEU A 55 -8.94 -7.15 -5.72
N PRO A 56 -8.22 -7.58 -6.78
CA PRO A 56 -8.53 -8.83 -7.47
C PRO A 56 -8.34 -10.09 -6.63
N ASP A 57 -7.47 -10.08 -5.65
CA ASP A 57 -7.27 -11.25 -4.79
C ASP A 57 -8.10 -11.20 -3.51
N GLY A 58 -9.20 -10.45 -3.55
CA GLY A 58 -10.20 -10.46 -2.52
C GLY A 58 -10.18 -9.24 -1.62
N LYS A 59 -10.90 -9.35 -0.51
CA LYS A 59 -11.01 -8.25 0.42
C LYS A 59 -9.70 -8.02 1.15
N CYS A 60 -9.38 -6.76 1.34
CA CYS A 60 -8.24 -6.39 2.14
C CYS A 60 -8.58 -6.61 3.61
N LYS A 61 -8.17 -7.73 4.14
CA LYS A 61 -8.37 -8.06 5.56
C LYS A 61 -7.11 -7.79 6.35
N TRP A 62 -6.50 -6.70 6.06
CA TRP A 62 -5.26 -6.35 6.71
C TRP A 62 -5.55 -5.85 8.11
N SER A 63 -5.21 -6.63 9.11
CA SER A 63 -5.20 -6.14 10.48
C SER A 63 -3.75 -5.98 10.89
N ALA A 64 -3.45 -4.84 11.36
CA ALA A 64 -2.11 -4.55 11.83
C ALA A 64 -1.74 -5.43 13.02
#